data_dbd7356ef01a88afea9af697d38dd1a3
#
_entry.id   dbd7356ef01a88afea9af697d38dd1a3
#
_cell.length_a   1.000
_cell.length_b   1.000
_cell.length_c   1.000
_cell.angle_alpha   90.00
_cell.angle_beta   90.00
_cell.angle_gamma   90.00
#
_symmetry.space_group_name_H-M   'P 1'
#
loop_
_entity.id
_entity.type
_entity.pdbx_description
1 polymer ?
#
loop_
_entity_poly.entity_id
_entity_poly.type
_entity_poly.pdbx_seq_one_letter_code
_entity_poly.pdbx_strand_id
1 'polypeptide(L)'
;MSTPILPGEHLAYIEEFESGKNTYIDNDSIRSTTMGTKVYDFRTRTVRIDRKNSPMLPKIGDVLVGFVEMLFGSMLSIRILFINDKRSSSGFSAITSARISSSGGSSGGGWGRERGDRRGGRAVFRVGDIIRGRVVSLLNSTIHIVIDEKEFGVLYTLCFNCGGDTVRVNNNTIKCIECGLYEERKLTNDYGKETFRIIHKTGNK
;
A
#
# COMPACT_ATOMS: atom_id res chain seq x y z
N MET A 1 -1.57 28.45 -24.55
CA MET A 1 -1.26 27.11 -24.02
C MET A 1 0.23 27.08 -23.71
N SER A 2 0.62 26.89 -22.46
CA SER A 2 2.06 26.79 -22.08
C SER A 2 2.63 25.48 -22.64
N THR A 3 3.67 25.56 -23.44
CA THR A 3 4.42 24.40 -23.93
C THR A 3 4.98 23.60 -22.72
N PRO A 4 4.86 22.27 -22.72
CA PRO A 4 5.45 21.47 -21.67
C PRO A 4 6.99 21.54 -21.75
N ILE A 5 7.64 21.71 -20.63
CA ILE A 5 9.10 21.70 -20.49
C ILE A 5 9.58 20.25 -20.41
N LEU A 6 10.70 19.95 -21.08
CA LEU A 6 11.34 18.64 -21.05
C LEU A 6 12.47 18.58 -20.01
N PRO A 7 12.83 17.37 -19.52
CA PRO A 7 14.00 17.18 -18.66
C PRO A 7 15.27 17.70 -19.31
N GLY A 8 16.11 18.44 -18.55
CA GLY A 8 17.34 19.06 -19.04
C GLY A 8 17.16 20.42 -19.71
N GLU A 9 15.93 20.86 -19.99
CA GLU A 9 15.66 22.13 -20.61
C GLU A 9 15.98 23.30 -19.65
N HIS A 10 16.57 24.36 -20.20
CA HIS A 10 16.91 25.58 -19.47
C HIS A 10 15.66 26.32 -19.01
N LEU A 11 15.67 26.77 -17.76
CA LEU A 11 14.56 27.50 -17.14
C LEU A 11 14.89 28.94 -16.84
N ALA A 12 16.02 29.18 -16.17
CA ALA A 12 16.47 30.49 -15.73
C ALA A 12 17.97 30.43 -15.37
N TYR A 13 18.60 31.57 -15.12
CA TYR A 13 19.93 31.69 -14.55
C TYR A 13 19.87 31.83 -13.04
N ILE A 14 20.90 31.35 -12.33
CA ILE A 14 20.98 31.41 -10.86
C ILE A 14 21.03 32.84 -10.31
N GLU A 15 21.46 33.80 -11.14
CA GLU A 15 21.48 35.24 -10.80
C GLU A 15 20.05 35.82 -10.72
N GLU A 16 19.09 35.26 -11.45
CA GLU A 16 17.71 35.73 -11.55
C GLU A 16 16.78 35.02 -10.58
N PHE A 17 16.95 33.68 -10.47
CA PHE A 17 16.07 32.81 -9.70
C PHE A 17 16.86 31.75 -8.92
N GLU A 18 16.24 31.26 -7.84
CA GLU A 18 16.68 30.09 -7.10
C GLU A 18 16.03 28.81 -7.62
N SER A 19 16.76 27.70 -7.51
CA SER A 19 16.29 26.37 -7.87
C SER A 19 15.21 25.91 -6.90
N GLY A 20 14.00 25.60 -7.39
CA GLY A 20 12.87 25.13 -6.63
C GLY A 20 12.58 23.63 -6.87
N LYS A 21 11.33 23.22 -6.65
CA LYS A 21 10.92 21.82 -6.82
C LYS A 21 11.04 21.36 -8.28
N ASN A 22 11.61 20.15 -8.47
CA ASN A 22 11.79 19.52 -9.78
C ASN A 22 12.73 20.29 -10.73
N THR A 23 13.71 21.00 -10.17
CA THR A 23 14.78 21.66 -10.90
C THR A 23 16.13 21.29 -10.32
N TYR A 24 17.22 21.51 -11.06
CA TYR A 24 18.59 21.34 -10.61
C TYR A 24 19.47 22.44 -11.20
N ILE A 25 20.62 22.70 -10.59
CA ILE A 25 21.60 23.67 -11.04
C ILE A 25 22.65 22.95 -11.86
N ASP A 26 22.92 23.45 -13.05
CA ASP A 26 23.97 23.01 -13.97
C ASP A 26 24.81 24.24 -14.35
N ASN A 27 25.99 24.39 -13.72
CA ASN A 27 26.80 25.60 -13.73
C ASN A 27 25.98 26.83 -13.31
N ASP A 28 25.80 27.81 -14.20
CA ASP A 28 25.04 29.04 -13.95
C ASP A 28 23.57 28.95 -14.36
N SER A 29 23.12 27.78 -14.79
CA SER A 29 21.78 27.56 -15.33
C SER A 29 20.94 26.68 -14.41
N ILE A 30 19.68 27.06 -14.22
CA ILE A 30 18.68 26.22 -13.59
C ILE A 30 17.96 25.44 -14.69
N ARG A 31 17.95 24.09 -14.57
CA ARG A 31 17.37 23.17 -15.54
C ARG A 31 16.26 22.32 -14.92
N SER A 32 15.37 21.83 -15.77
CA SER A 32 14.30 20.93 -15.36
C SER A 32 14.82 19.51 -15.12
N THR A 33 14.39 18.84 -14.02
CA THR A 33 14.61 17.41 -13.78
C THR A 33 13.50 16.55 -14.41
N THR A 34 12.36 17.12 -14.77
CA THR A 34 11.16 16.37 -15.14
C THR A 34 10.30 17.13 -16.13
N MET A 35 9.45 16.40 -16.85
CA MET A 35 8.46 17.01 -17.73
C MET A 35 7.33 17.68 -16.93
N GLY A 36 6.94 18.89 -17.32
CA GLY A 36 5.87 19.62 -16.65
C GLY A 36 5.71 21.05 -17.18
N THR A 37 5.03 21.86 -16.40
CA THR A 37 4.83 23.28 -16.69
C THR A 37 5.73 24.10 -15.77
N LYS A 38 6.50 25.04 -16.35
CA LYS A 38 7.32 25.93 -15.54
C LYS A 38 6.47 26.98 -14.84
N VAL A 39 6.81 27.24 -13.58
CA VAL A 39 6.18 28.24 -12.73
C VAL A 39 7.27 29.11 -12.11
N TYR A 40 7.16 30.42 -12.31
CA TYR A 40 8.01 31.41 -11.68
C TYR A 40 7.28 32.04 -10.48
N ASP A 41 7.90 32.02 -9.34
CA ASP A 41 7.47 32.80 -8.19
C ASP A 41 8.38 34.04 -8.07
N PHE A 42 7.88 35.16 -8.56
CA PHE A 42 8.64 36.42 -8.51
C PHE A 42 8.81 37.00 -7.12
N ARG A 43 7.96 36.59 -6.17
CA ARG A 43 8.05 37.07 -4.78
C ARG A 43 9.21 36.43 -4.04
N THR A 44 9.36 35.13 -4.22
CA THR A 44 10.44 34.34 -3.61
C THR A 44 11.63 34.15 -4.53
N ARG A 45 11.57 34.67 -5.76
CA ARG A 45 12.55 34.48 -6.85
C ARG A 45 12.90 33.00 -7.06
N THR A 46 11.91 32.11 -7.02
CA THR A 46 12.13 30.69 -7.25
C THR A 46 11.48 30.22 -8.54
N VAL A 47 12.16 29.33 -9.28
CA VAL A 47 11.60 28.64 -10.45
C VAL A 47 11.39 27.17 -10.12
N ARG A 48 10.21 26.65 -10.45
CA ARG A 48 9.85 25.25 -10.24
C ARG A 48 9.11 24.66 -11.42
N ILE A 49 9.09 23.34 -11.50
CA ILE A 49 8.27 22.62 -12.48
C ILE A 49 7.10 21.92 -11.76
N ASP A 50 5.90 22.27 -12.19
CA ASP A 50 4.68 21.61 -11.73
C ASP A 50 4.32 20.47 -12.70
N ARG A 51 4.24 19.24 -12.15
CA ARG A 51 3.86 18.03 -12.90
C ARG A 51 2.36 17.82 -12.80
N LYS A 52 1.70 17.62 -13.94
CA LYS A 52 0.27 17.25 -13.97
C LYS A 52 0.01 15.87 -13.36
N ASN A 53 0.91 14.91 -13.59
CA ASN A 53 0.81 13.54 -13.10
C ASN A 53 2.08 13.18 -12.34
N SER A 54 2.15 13.55 -11.07
CA SER A 54 3.21 13.07 -10.20
C SER A 54 2.91 11.65 -9.76
N PRO A 55 3.84 10.69 -9.88
CA PRO A 55 3.63 9.37 -9.32
C PRO A 55 3.39 9.50 -7.82
N MET A 56 2.35 8.82 -7.35
CA MET A 56 2.02 8.83 -5.93
C MET A 56 2.97 7.87 -5.21
N LEU A 57 3.90 8.42 -4.45
CA LEU A 57 4.84 7.67 -3.62
C LEU A 57 4.26 7.51 -2.22
N PRO A 58 4.24 6.30 -1.66
CA PRO A 58 3.83 6.07 -0.28
C PRO A 58 4.74 6.83 0.69
N LYS A 59 4.15 7.38 1.75
CA LYS A 59 4.85 8.04 2.85
C LYS A 59 4.55 7.31 4.15
N ILE A 60 5.39 7.49 5.15
CA ILE A 60 5.13 6.99 6.50
C ILE A 60 3.84 7.61 7.02
N GLY A 61 2.94 6.77 7.55
CA GLY A 61 1.60 7.15 8.00
C GLY A 61 0.49 6.99 6.96
N ASP A 62 0.81 6.83 5.67
CA ASP A 62 -0.20 6.60 4.63
C ASP A 62 -0.91 5.26 4.84
N VAL A 63 -2.19 5.24 4.50
CA VAL A 63 -3.00 4.02 4.46
C VAL A 63 -2.95 3.41 3.07
N LEU A 64 -2.54 2.16 2.99
CA LEU A 64 -2.44 1.40 1.74
C LEU A 64 -3.54 0.35 1.66
N VAL A 65 -4.07 0.18 0.46
CA VAL A 65 -4.89 -0.97 0.09
C VAL A 65 -4.19 -1.71 -1.05
N GLY A 66 -4.05 -3.01 -0.91
CA GLY A 66 -3.42 -3.84 -1.91
C GLY A 66 -3.86 -5.30 -1.83
N PHE A 67 -3.45 -6.09 -2.79
CA PHE A 67 -3.70 -7.52 -2.74
C PHE A 67 -2.42 -8.29 -2.40
N VAL A 68 -2.59 -9.38 -1.68
CA VAL A 68 -1.49 -10.28 -1.33
C VAL A 68 -1.06 -11.05 -2.56
N GLU A 69 0.16 -10.77 -3.06
CA GLU A 69 0.75 -11.48 -4.20
C GLU A 69 1.43 -12.77 -3.76
N MET A 70 2.10 -12.71 -2.62
CA MET A 70 3.00 -13.78 -2.22
C MET A 70 3.09 -13.90 -0.70
N LEU A 71 3.24 -15.13 -0.23
CA LEU A 71 3.45 -15.46 1.18
C LEU A 71 4.79 -16.18 1.31
N PHE A 72 5.72 -15.61 2.07
CA PHE A 72 7.02 -16.19 2.36
C PHE A 72 7.13 -16.51 3.86
N GLY A 73 6.89 -17.71 4.25
CA GLY A 73 6.92 -18.10 5.65
C GLY A 73 6.02 -17.25 6.52
N SER A 74 6.59 -16.28 7.22
CA SER A 74 5.86 -15.33 8.07
C SER A 74 5.73 -13.92 7.47
N MET A 75 6.12 -13.72 6.22
CA MET A 75 6.06 -12.41 5.55
C MET A 75 5.08 -12.45 4.39
N LEU A 76 4.31 -11.38 4.24
CA LEU A 76 3.40 -11.13 3.11
C LEU A 76 4.01 -10.08 2.19
N SER A 77 4.00 -10.34 0.89
CA SER A 77 4.21 -9.34 -0.15
C SER A 77 2.87 -8.90 -0.72
N ILE A 78 2.65 -7.60 -0.77
CA ILE A 78 1.39 -6.97 -1.10
C ILE A 78 1.61 -5.99 -2.22
N ARG A 79 0.94 -6.16 -3.36
CA ARG A 79 0.94 -5.16 -4.43
C ARG A 79 -0.02 -4.04 -4.10
N ILE A 80 0.48 -2.81 -4.07
CA ILE A 80 -0.29 -1.63 -3.71
C ILE A 80 -1.22 -1.25 -4.87
N LEU A 81 -2.52 -1.14 -4.56
CA LEU A 81 -3.55 -0.68 -5.50
C LEU A 81 -3.96 0.76 -5.22
N PHE A 82 -4.07 1.13 -3.94
CA PHE A 82 -4.50 2.46 -3.50
C PHE A 82 -3.61 2.99 -2.38
N ILE A 83 -3.41 4.29 -2.36
CA ILE A 83 -2.73 5.07 -1.32
C ILE A 83 -3.68 6.19 -0.91
N ASN A 84 -4.13 6.22 0.35
CA ASN A 84 -5.10 7.20 0.86
C ASN A 84 -6.29 7.38 -0.09
N ASP A 85 -6.96 6.26 -0.46
CA ASP A 85 -8.13 6.18 -1.35
C ASP A 85 -7.91 6.60 -2.81
N LYS A 86 -6.69 6.97 -3.19
CA LYS A 86 -6.32 7.27 -4.58
C LYS A 86 -5.66 6.07 -5.23
N ARG A 87 -6.08 5.73 -6.44
CA ARG A 87 -5.49 4.62 -7.20
C ARG A 87 -4.00 4.87 -7.46
N SER A 88 -3.17 3.90 -7.08
CA SER A 88 -1.74 3.92 -7.39
C SER A 88 -1.49 3.34 -8.79
N SER A 89 -0.74 4.07 -9.61
CA SER A 89 -0.30 3.60 -10.94
C SER A 89 1.14 3.10 -10.94
N SER A 90 1.82 3.13 -9.81
CA SER A 90 3.28 2.99 -9.74
C SER A 90 3.77 1.55 -9.56
N GLY A 91 2.88 0.56 -9.38
CA GLY A 91 3.26 -0.86 -9.28
C GLY A 91 4.15 -1.23 -8.08
N PHE A 92 4.15 -0.42 -7.03
CA PHE A 92 4.92 -0.70 -5.82
C PHE A 92 4.35 -1.90 -5.05
N SER A 93 5.24 -2.63 -4.38
CA SER A 93 4.88 -3.67 -3.42
C SER A 93 5.30 -3.26 -2.01
N ALA A 94 4.50 -3.66 -1.03
CA ALA A 94 4.79 -3.50 0.39
C ALA A 94 4.97 -4.87 1.04
N ILE A 95 5.65 -4.91 2.17
CA ILE A 95 5.80 -6.12 2.96
C ILE A 95 5.25 -5.92 4.37
N THR A 96 4.73 -7.00 4.95
CA THR A 96 4.28 -7.04 6.34
C THR A 96 4.50 -8.43 6.94
N SER A 97 4.43 -8.52 8.27
CA SER A 97 4.42 -9.81 8.96
C SER A 97 3.04 -10.45 8.88
N ALA A 98 3.00 -11.74 8.55
CA ALA A 98 1.77 -12.54 8.58
C ALA A 98 1.35 -12.92 10.02
N ARG A 99 2.24 -12.72 11.01
CA ARG A 99 1.95 -13.00 12.42
C ARG A 99 1.26 -11.79 13.03
N ILE A 100 0.04 -11.98 13.49
CA ILE A 100 -0.64 -10.99 14.33
C ILE A 100 -0.05 -11.14 15.72
N SER A 101 0.56 -10.07 16.25
CA SER A 101 0.91 -9.99 17.66
C SER A 101 -0.41 -9.98 18.45
N SER A 102 -0.80 -11.11 19.05
CA SER A 102 -1.87 -11.11 20.02
C SER A 102 -1.36 -10.37 21.27
N SER A 103 -1.54 -9.05 21.28
CA SER A 103 -1.32 -8.24 22.48
C SER A 103 -2.45 -8.52 23.46
N GLY A 104 -2.28 -9.54 24.26
CA GLY A 104 -3.26 -9.86 25.31
C GLY A 104 -2.89 -11.13 26.07
N GLY A 105 -2.11 -11.00 27.15
CA GLY A 105 -2.18 -11.94 28.26
C GLY A 105 -0.96 -12.83 28.54
N SER A 106 -0.29 -12.46 29.63
CA SER A 106 0.46 -13.27 30.61
C SER A 106 1.80 -13.89 30.19
N SER A 107 2.84 -13.25 30.72
CA SER A 107 4.08 -13.86 31.14
C SER A 107 3.79 -15.07 32.07
N GLY A 108 4.04 -16.26 31.56
CA GLY A 108 4.06 -17.49 32.33
C GLY A 108 5.25 -18.33 31.87
N GLY A 109 6.36 -18.26 32.62
CA GLY A 109 7.52 -19.12 32.41
C GLY A 109 7.12 -20.58 32.67
N GLY A 110 7.45 -21.44 31.73
CA GLY A 110 7.26 -22.88 31.86
C GLY A 110 8.13 -23.59 30.83
N TRP A 111 9.29 -24.08 31.30
CA TRP A 111 10.11 -25.02 30.55
C TRP A 111 9.40 -26.37 30.56
N GLY A 112 8.71 -26.71 29.51
CA GLY A 112 8.07 -28.00 29.29
C GLY A 112 8.23 -28.41 27.83
N ARG A 113 9.17 -29.35 27.61
CA ARG A 113 9.21 -30.13 26.36
C ARG A 113 7.98 -31.03 26.31
N GLU A 114 7.03 -30.76 25.46
CA GLU A 114 6.14 -31.80 24.95
C GLU A 114 6.05 -31.74 23.44
N ARG A 115 6.45 -32.86 22.83
CA ARG A 115 6.24 -33.20 21.44
C ARG A 115 4.74 -33.35 21.19
N GLY A 116 4.20 -32.66 20.24
CA GLY A 116 2.94 -33.03 19.62
C GLY A 116 1.78 -32.09 19.87
N ASP A 117 1.81 -30.92 19.28
CA ASP A 117 0.63 -30.38 18.65
C ASP A 117 1.09 -29.31 17.64
N ARG A 118 1.27 -29.72 16.41
CA ARG A 118 1.39 -28.77 15.29
C ARG A 118 -0.02 -28.18 15.06
N ARG A 119 -0.51 -27.39 15.97
CA ARG A 119 -1.50 -26.37 15.67
C ARG A 119 -0.78 -25.31 14.86
N GLY A 120 -0.58 -25.62 13.59
CA GLY A 120 -0.17 -24.65 12.60
C GLY A 120 -1.12 -23.48 12.74
N GLY A 121 -0.60 -22.33 13.22
CA GLY A 121 -1.40 -21.12 13.32
C GLY A 121 -2.07 -20.96 11.98
N ARG A 122 -3.43 -21.02 11.97
CA ARG A 122 -4.22 -20.89 10.73
C ARG A 122 -3.78 -19.63 10.06
N ALA A 123 -3.51 -19.72 8.77
CA ALA A 123 -3.08 -18.58 7.97
C ALA A 123 -4.18 -17.52 8.00
N VAL A 124 -3.93 -16.45 8.74
CA VAL A 124 -4.86 -15.32 8.91
C VAL A 124 -4.98 -14.51 7.63
N PHE A 125 -4.03 -14.71 6.71
CA PHE A 125 -3.95 -14.09 5.39
C PHE A 125 -3.61 -15.12 4.34
N ARG A 126 -4.01 -14.87 3.10
CA ARG A 126 -3.75 -15.73 1.96
C ARG A 126 -3.45 -14.90 0.71
N VAL A 127 -2.74 -15.51 -0.24
CA VAL A 127 -2.55 -14.96 -1.59
C VAL A 127 -3.93 -14.70 -2.22
N GLY A 128 -4.09 -13.52 -2.77
CA GLY A 128 -5.37 -13.06 -3.34
C GLY A 128 -6.25 -12.25 -2.39
N ASP A 129 -5.96 -12.23 -1.07
CA ASP A 129 -6.69 -11.36 -0.14
C ASP A 129 -6.42 -9.89 -0.46
N ILE A 130 -7.46 -9.06 -0.44
CA ILE A 130 -7.32 -7.60 -0.47
C ILE A 130 -7.22 -7.11 0.96
N ILE A 131 -6.12 -6.45 1.27
CA ILE A 131 -5.83 -6.01 2.64
C ILE A 131 -5.60 -4.51 2.72
N ARG A 132 -5.86 -3.96 3.90
CA ARG A 132 -5.55 -2.58 4.28
C ARG A 132 -4.52 -2.58 5.38
N GLY A 133 -3.55 -1.66 5.29
CA GLY A 133 -2.52 -1.45 6.30
C GLY A 133 -1.96 -0.04 6.26
N ARG A 134 -1.18 0.32 7.29
CA ARG A 134 -0.52 1.63 7.41
C ARG A 134 0.97 1.50 7.18
N VAL A 135 1.55 2.43 6.42
CA VAL A 135 3.00 2.51 6.22
C VAL A 135 3.69 2.95 7.50
N VAL A 136 4.62 2.16 7.99
CA VAL A 136 5.39 2.44 9.20
C VAL A 136 6.86 2.75 8.91
N SER A 137 7.37 2.24 7.79
CA SER A 137 8.79 2.42 7.44
C SER A 137 9.01 2.30 5.92
N LEU A 138 10.04 2.99 5.45
CA LEU A 138 10.52 2.95 4.06
C LEU A 138 12.00 2.56 4.01
N LEU A 139 12.46 1.75 4.95
CA LEU A 139 13.87 1.35 5.04
C LEU A 139 14.25 0.35 3.93
N ASN A 140 15.50 0.44 3.48
CA ASN A 140 16.10 -0.44 2.46
C ASN A 140 15.29 -0.50 1.16
N SER A 141 14.75 0.64 0.71
CA SER A 141 13.89 0.74 -0.48
C SER A 141 12.65 -0.15 -0.44
N THR A 142 12.25 -0.58 0.75
CA THR A 142 11.11 -1.47 0.97
C THR A 142 10.04 -0.74 1.78
N ILE A 143 8.78 -0.86 1.36
CA ILE A 143 7.63 -0.29 2.05
C ILE A 143 7.16 -1.30 3.10
N HIS A 144 7.34 -0.96 4.37
CA HIS A 144 6.86 -1.79 5.48
C HIS A 144 5.52 -1.27 5.97
N ILE A 145 4.53 -2.16 6.06
CA ILE A 145 3.21 -1.83 6.59
C ILE A 145 2.89 -2.66 7.83
N VAL A 146 2.02 -2.11 8.66
CA VAL A 146 1.44 -2.77 9.82
C VAL A 146 -0.04 -2.96 9.62
N ILE A 147 -0.56 -4.09 10.11
CA ILE A 147 -1.96 -4.51 10.00
C ILE A 147 -2.55 -4.93 11.34
N ASP A 148 -1.90 -4.60 12.46
CA ASP A 148 -2.29 -5.06 13.80
C ASP A 148 -3.52 -4.34 14.36
N GLU A 149 -3.78 -3.11 13.94
CA GLU A 149 -4.93 -2.31 14.37
C GLU A 149 -6.26 -2.92 13.89
N LYS A 150 -7.36 -2.60 14.60
CA LYS A 150 -8.70 -3.14 14.28
C LYS A 150 -9.25 -2.68 12.93
N GLU A 151 -8.78 -1.54 12.44
CA GLU A 151 -9.19 -0.97 11.15
C GLU A 151 -8.45 -1.59 9.96
N PHE A 152 -7.35 -2.33 10.26
CA PHE A 152 -6.50 -2.95 9.25
C PHE A 152 -6.67 -4.46 9.22
N GLY A 153 -6.48 -5.05 8.05
CA GLY A 153 -6.67 -6.46 7.78
C GLY A 153 -7.29 -6.71 6.42
N VAL A 154 -7.99 -7.81 6.29
CA VAL A 154 -8.65 -8.24 5.05
C VAL A 154 -9.93 -7.43 4.83
N LEU A 155 -10.00 -6.73 3.69
CA LEU A 155 -11.17 -5.98 3.22
C LEU A 155 -12.10 -6.85 2.39
N TYR A 156 -11.52 -7.76 1.61
CA TYR A 156 -12.25 -8.66 0.73
C TYR A 156 -11.39 -9.87 0.36
N THR A 157 -12.01 -11.02 0.22
CA THR A 157 -11.39 -12.24 -0.28
C THR A 157 -12.42 -13.12 -0.98
N LEU A 158 -11.95 -13.98 -1.89
CA LEU A 158 -12.74 -15.01 -2.52
C LEU A 158 -12.55 -16.34 -1.80
N CYS A 159 -13.56 -17.22 -1.88
CA CYS A 159 -13.46 -18.56 -1.34
C CYS A 159 -12.29 -19.34 -1.99
N PHE A 160 -11.48 -20.02 -1.17
CA PHE A 160 -10.35 -20.76 -1.72
C PHE A 160 -10.78 -22.04 -2.45
N ASN A 161 -11.95 -22.57 -2.14
CA ASN A 161 -12.43 -23.84 -2.70
C ASN A 161 -13.13 -23.66 -4.05
N CYS A 162 -14.06 -22.69 -4.15
CA CYS A 162 -14.88 -22.50 -5.36
C CYS A 162 -14.66 -21.14 -6.04
N GLY A 163 -13.88 -20.22 -5.42
CA GLY A 163 -13.70 -18.87 -5.95
C GLY A 163 -14.92 -17.95 -5.80
N GLY A 164 -15.97 -18.40 -5.13
CA GLY A 164 -17.20 -17.64 -4.92
C GLY A 164 -17.04 -16.53 -3.89
N ASP A 165 -18.02 -15.63 -3.85
CA ASP A 165 -18.06 -14.51 -2.92
C ASP A 165 -18.19 -14.99 -1.47
N THR A 166 -17.59 -14.23 -0.57
CA THR A 166 -17.62 -14.52 0.87
C THR A 166 -18.28 -13.41 1.67
N VAL A 167 -18.99 -13.80 2.72
CA VAL A 167 -19.66 -12.88 3.63
C VAL A 167 -19.12 -13.04 5.04
N ARG A 168 -19.08 -11.95 5.78
CA ARG A 168 -18.69 -11.94 7.18
C ARG A 168 -19.75 -12.61 8.04
N VAL A 169 -19.34 -13.54 8.89
CA VAL A 169 -20.20 -14.19 9.90
C VAL A 169 -19.88 -13.64 11.29
N ASN A 170 -18.58 -13.59 11.63
CA ASN A 170 -18.06 -13.10 12.90
C ASN A 170 -16.88 -12.17 12.67
N ASN A 171 -16.26 -11.70 13.77
CA ASN A 171 -15.13 -10.77 13.70
C ASN A 171 -13.93 -11.32 12.89
N ASN A 172 -13.71 -12.63 12.90
CA ASN A 172 -12.59 -13.29 12.24
C ASN A 172 -13.01 -14.44 11.33
N THR A 173 -14.32 -14.59 11.06
CA THR A 173 -14.84 -15.73 10.28
C THR A 173 -15.65 -15.22 9.12
N ILE A 174 -15.36 -15.77 7.95
CA ILE A 174 -16.12 -15.59 6.71
C ILE A 174 -16.76 -16.93 6.30
N LYS A 175 -17.84 -16.83 5.54
CA LYS A 175 -18.54 -17.97 4.93
C LYS A 175 -18.68 -17.72 3.44
N CYS A 176 -18.40 -18.72 2.63
CA CYS A 176 -18.70 -18.69 1.21
C CYS A 176 -20.21 -18.78 0.97
N ILE A 177 -20.73 -17.94 0.09
CA ILE A 177 -22.16 -17.92 -0.27
C ILE A 177 -22.52 -19.15 -1.08
N GLU A 178 -21.62 -19.63 -1.95
CA GLU A 178 -21.88 -20.73 -2.89
C GLU A 178 -21.66 -22.12 -2.28
N CYS A 179 -20.45 -22.37 -1.71
CA CYS A 179 -20.14 -23.72 -1.19
C CYS A 179 -20.33 -23.87 0.32
N GLY A 180 -20.66 -22.79 1.04
CA GLY A 180 -20.94 -22.82 2.46
C GLY A 180 -19.69 -22.97 3.35
N LEU A 181 -18.48 -23.01 2.80
CA LEU A 181 -17.24 -23.19 3.55
C LEU A 181 -16.97 -22.01 4.47
N TYR A 182 -16.47 -22.31 5.68
CA TYR A 182 -16.04 -21.30 6.65
C TYR A 182 -14.52 -21.18 6.65
N GLU A 183 -14.04 -19.93 6.69
CA GLU A 183 -12.61 -19.62 6.78
C GLU A 183 -12.35 -18.55 7.85
N GLU A 184 -11.17 -18.64 8.51
CA GLU A 184 -10.74 -17.62 9.46
C GLU A 184 -9.81 -16.62 8.77
N ARG A 185 -10.06 -15.32 8.99
CA ARG A 185 -9.25 -14.20 8.48
C ARG A 185 -9.24 -13.09 9.51
N LYS A 186 -8.18 -12.27 9.50
CA LYS A 186 -8.22 -10.98 10.21
C LYS A 186 -9.00 -9.98 9.35
N LEU A 187 -10.26 -9.79 9.69
CA LEU A 187 -11.17 -8.93 8.95
C LEU A 187 -11.08 -7.47 9.44
N THR A 188 -11.24 -6.53 8.51
CA THR A 188 -11.49 -5.13 8.85
C THR A 188 -12.95 -4.92 9.29
N ASN A 189 -13.24 -3.80 9.96
CA ASN A 189 -14.62 -3.49 10.38
C ASN A 189 -15.59 -3.31 9.19
N ASP A 190 -15.07 -2.93 8.05
CA ASP A 190 -15.81 -2.65 6.82
C ASP A 190 -15.65 -3.75 5.75
N TYR A 191 -15.35 -4.98 6.17
CA TYR A 191 -15.25 -6.14 5.28
C TYR A 191 -16.48 -6.30 4.39
N GLY A 192 -16.26 -6.50 3.09
CA GLY A 192 -17.32 -6.81 2.11
C GLY A 192 -18.21 -5.65 1.71
N LYS A 193 -17.89 -4.39 2.08
CA LYS A 193 -18.61 -3.22 1.56
C LYS A 193 -18.48 -3.14 0.03
N GLU A 194 -19.57 -2.76 -0.64
CA GLU A 194 -19.70 -2.80 -2.11
C GLU A 194 -18.62 -2.07 -2.90
N THR A 195 -18.00 -1.05 -2.30
CA THR A 195 -16.93 -0.26 -2.91
C THR A 195 -15.76 -1.11 -3.42
N PHE A 196 -15.45 -2.23 -2.75
CA PHE A 196 -14.35 -3.11 -3.14
C PHE A 196 -14.73 -4.22 -4.14
N ARG A 197 -16.01 -4.58 -4.23
CA ARG A 197 -16.51 -5.53 -5.26
C ARG A 197 -16.33 -4.99 -6.68
N ILE A 198 -16.46 -3.68 -6.87
CA ILE A 198 -16.30 -3.01 -8.17
C ILE A 198 -14.86 -3.07 -8.65
N ILE A 199 -13.88 -2.97 -7.74
CA ILE A 199 -12.45 -2.96 -8.07
C ILE A 199 -12.01 -4.31 -8.68
N HIS A 200 -12.55 -5.42 -8.17
CA HIS A 200 -12.21 -6.75 -8.67
C HIS A 200 -12.80 -7.04 -10.07
N LYS A 201 -13.97 -6.47 -10.38
CA LYS A 201 -14.63 -6.66 -11.70
C LYS A 201 -13.99 -5.81 -12.81
N THR A 202 -13.34 -4.69 -12.48
CA THR A 202 -12.71 -3.79 -13.46
C THR A 202 -11.24 -4.13 -13.75
N GLY A 203 -10.62 -5.02 -12.99
CA GLY A 203 -9.22 -5.44 -13.16
C GLY A 203 -9.00 -6.49 -14.28
N ASN A 204 -10.05 -7.01 -14.90
CA ASN A 204 -10.00 -8.06 -15.92
C ASN A 204 -10.46 -7.56 -17.31
N LYS A 205 -10.03 -6.35 -17.71
CA LYS A 205 -10.15 -5.91 -19.11
C LYS A 205 -8.80 -5.45 -19.61
#